data_ce333f8c457f0c0fe09ab51724850502
#
_entry.id   ce333f8c457f0c0fe09ab51724850502
#
_cell.length_a   1.000
_cell.length_b   1.000
_cell.length_c   1.000
_cell.angle_alpha   90.00
_cell.angle_beta   90.00
_cell.angle_gamma   90.00
#
_symmetry.space_group_name_H-M   'P 1'
#
loop_
_entity.id
_entity.type
_entity.pdbx_description
1 polymer ?
#
loop_
_entity_poly.entity_id
_entity_poly.type
_entity_poly.pdbx_seq_one_letter_code
_entity_poly.pdbx_strand_id
1 'polypeptide(L)' 'MGNEGRGKKKLDVAVEFIKEFFGSASEIASNDIIEEASHRGIKRNTLLSAKKKLGIVSGKGKQEDGTAFWTWIMPEKRV' A
#
# COMPACT_ATOMS: atom_id res chain seq x y z
N MET A 1 -22.62 15.40 -7.56
CA MET A 1 -22.18 15.33 -7.24
C MET A 1 -21.56 15.13 -7.12
N GLY A 2 -21.51 15.34 -7.10
CA GLY A 2 -20.70 15.31 -6.79
C GLY A 2 -20.12 15.20 -6.50
N ASN A 3 -20.03 15.45 -6.35
CA ASN A 3 -19.37 15.41 -5.95
C ASN A 3 -18.89 14.73 -5.62
N GLU A 4 -18.93 14.42 -5.68
CA GLU A 4 -18.44 13.98 -5.38
C GLU A 4 -17.73 13.48 -5.30
N GLY A 5 -17.91 13.05 -5.85
CA GLY A 5 -16.88 12.82 -5.75
C GLY A 5 -16.14 13.55 -5.14
N ARG A 6 -16.42 14.15 -4.95
CA ARG A 6 -15.92 14.78 -4.44
C ARG A 6 -15.46 14.36 -3.50
N GLY A 7 -15.46 13.91 -3.22
CA GLY A 7 -14.90 13.70 -2.01
C GLY A 7 -13.65 12.93 -2.00
N LYS A 8 -13.56 11.93 -2.72
CA LYS A 8 -12.38 11.08 -2.65
C LYS A 8 -11.37 11.46 -3.69
N LYS A 9 -10.21 11.81 -3.25
CA LYS A 9 -9.10 12.02 -4.14
C LYS A 9 -8.42 10.68 -4.41
N LYS A 10 -7.63 10.65 -5.47
CA LYS A 10 -6.92 9.43 -5.80
C LYS A 10 -6.04 8.97 -4.65
N LEU A 11 -5.44 9.92 -3.96
CA LEU A 11 -4.61 9.58 -2.81
C LEU A 11 -5.44 8.90 -1.72
N ASP A 12 -6.62 9.42 -1.46
CA ASP A 12 -7.47 8.83 -0.43
C ASP A 12 -7.87 7.41 -0.79
N VAL A 13 -8.17 7.19 -2.07
CA VAL A 13 -8.51 5.85 -2.51
C VAL A 13 -7.34 4.90 -2.30
N ALA A 14 -6.14 5.36 -2.61
CA ALA A 14 -4.96 4.52 -2.43
C ALA A 14 -4.71 4.22 -0.95
N VAL A 15 -4.91 5.22 -0.10
CA VAL A 15 -4.72 5.01 1.33
C VAL A 15 -5.69 3.95 1.84
N GLU A 16 -6.95 4.07 1.44
CA GLU A 16 -7.94 3.10 1.89
C GLU A 16 -7.65 1.71 1.34
N PHE A 17 -7.21 1.66 0.07
CA PHE A 17 -6.84 0.38 -0.51
C PHE A 17 -5.74 -0.29 0.29
N ILE A 18 -4.71 0.47 0.66
CA ILE A 18 -3.60 -0.11 1.39
C ILE A 18 -4.06 -0.63 2.74
N LYS A 19 -4.88 0.16 3.43
CA LYS A 19 -5.38 -0.27 4.72
C LYS A 19 -6.17 -1.57 4.62
N GLU A 20 -7.01 -1.66 3.62
CA GLU A 20 -7.80 -2.86 3.44
C GLU A 20 -6.94 -4.05 3.04
N PHE A 21 -5.96 -3.78 2.19
CA PHE A 21 -5.12 -4.85 1.69
C PHE A 21 -4.28 -5.45 2.81
N PHE A 22 -3.81 -4.61 3.72
CA PHE A 22 -3.05 -5.11 4.85
C PHE A 22 -3.95 -5.88 5.81
N GLY A 23 -5.18 -5.40 5.99
CA GLY A 23 -6.06 -6.04 6.95
C GLY A 23 -5.39 -6.16 8.29
N SER A 24 -5.20 -7.36 8.76
CA SER A 24 -4.54 -7.58 10.04
C SER A 24 -3.05 -7.89 9.86
N ALA A 25 -2.56 -7.94 8.63
CA ALA A 25 -1.15 -8.18 8.40
C ALA A 25 -0.37 -6.90 8.66
N SER A 26 0.86 -7.03 9.10
CA SER A 26 1.70 -5.88 9.31
C SER A 26 2.80 -5.75 8.27
N GLU A 27 2.99 -6.76 7.45
CA GLU A 27 4.02 -6.73 6.43
C GLU A 27 3.56 -7.51 5.21
N ILE A 28 3.70 -6.93 4.04
CA ILE A 28 3.28 -7.55 2.79
C ILE A 28 4.33 -7.24 1.73
N ALA A 29 4.56 -8.18 0.84
CA ALA A 29 5.51 -7.97 -0.26
C ALA A 29 5.05 -6.79 -1.10
N SER A 30 5.98 -5.92 -1.45
CA SER A 30 5.63 -4.71 -2.18
C SER A 30 5.07 -5.05 -3.56
N ASN A 31 5.57 -6.10 -4.18
CA ASN A 31 5.06 -6.49 -5.50
C ASN A 31 3.58 -6.83 -5.45
N ASP A 32 3.15 -7.49 -4.39
CA ASP A 32 1.74 -7.85 -4.26
C ASP A 32 0.87 -6.61 -4.19
N ILE A 33 1.30 -5.63 -3.41
CA ILE A 33 0.53 -4.41 -3.25
C ILE A 33 0.49 -3.63 -4.56
N ILE A 34 1.64 -3.51 -5.20
CA ILE A 34 1.73 -2.74 -6.44
C ILE A 34 0.88 -3.39 -7.53
N GLU A 35 0.95 -4.70 -7.61
CA GLU A 35 0.20 -5.41 -8.64
C GLU A 35 -1.31 -5.27 -8.43
N GLU A 36 -1.75 -5.43 -7.20
CA GLU A 36 -3.17 -5.29 -6.92
C GLU A 36 -3.64 -3.85 -7.14
N ALA A 37 -2.81 -2.90 -6.77
CA ALA A 37 -3.15 -1.49 -6.99
C ALA A 37 -3.30 -1.21 -8.49
N SER A 38 -2.44 -1.80 -9.28
CA SER A 38 -2.53 -1.64 -10.72
C SER A 38 -3.84 -2.19 -11.24
N HIS A 39 -4.29 -3.33 -10.72
CA HIS A 39 -5.55 -3.91 -11.13
C HIS A 39 -6.72 -3.00 -10.79
N ARG A 40 -6.59 -2.20 -9.77
CA ARG A 40 -7.65 -1.29 -9.36
C ARG A 40 -7.53 0.08 -10.00
N GLY A 41 -6.56 0.27 -10.88
CA GLY A 41 -6.39 1.54 -11.55
C GLY A 41 -5.66 2.57 -10.72
N ILE A 42 -4.98 2.16 -9.67
CA ILE A 42 -4.21 3.07 -8.83
C ILE A 42 -2.81 3.16 -9.40
N LYS A 43 -2.39 4.39 -9.72
CA LYS A 43 -1.08 4.57 -10.30
C LYS A 43 0.00 4.41 -9.24
N ARG A 44 1.18 4.01 -9.71
CA ARG A 44 2.29 3.78 -8.80
C ARG A 44 2.64 5.03 -7.99
N ASN A 45 2.67 6.18 -8.64
CA ASN A 45 2.99 7.41 -7.93
C ASN A 45 1.98 7.70 -6.83
N THR A 46 0.71 7.50 -7.13
CA THR A 46 -0.32 7.69 -6.13
C THR A 46 -0.15 6.72 -4.98
N LEU A 47 0.17 5.47 -5.33
CA LEU A 47 0.36 4.45 -4.32
C LEU A 47 1.54 4.79 -3.41
N LEU A 48 2.63 5.28 -3.98
CA LEU A 48 3.80 5.64 -3.18
C LEU A 48 3.50 6.84 -2.28
N SER A 49 2.71 7.78 -2.77
CA SER A 49 2.29 8.90 -1.94
C SER A 49 1.46 8.43 -0.77
N ALA A 50 0.58 7.48 -1.01
CA ALA A 50 -0.23 6.92 0.08
C ALA A 50 0.65 6.19 1.08
N LYS A 51 1.65 5.46 0.59
CA LYS A 51 2.59 4.78 1.46
C LYS A 51 3.25 5.77 2.40
N LYS A 52 3.69 6.88 1.86
CA LYS A 52 4.35 7.90 2.66
C LYS A 52 3.39 8.51 3.66
N LYS A 53 2.16 8.77 3.23
CA LYS A 53 1.18 9.37 4.11
C LYS A 53 0.87 8.48 5.30
N LEU A 54 0.86 7.17 5.09
CA LEU A 54 0.60 6.22 6.15
C LEU A 54 1.81 5.93 7.00
N GLY A 55 2.96 6.38 6.59
CA GLY A 55 4.18 6.13 7.34
C GLY A 55 4.73 4.72 7.16
N ILE A 56 4.30 4.05 6.11
CA ILE A 56 4.77 2.70 5.84
C ILE A 56 6.25 2.73 5.49
N VAL A 57 7.00 1.81 6.04
CA VAL A 57 8.43 1.72 5.75
C VAL A 57 8.71 0.50 4.91
N SER A 58 9.85 0.54 4.24
CA SER A 58 10.27 -0.57 3.41
C SER A 58 11.10 -1.54 4.22
N GLY A 59 10.89 -2.82 3.98
CA GLY A 59 11.70 -3.85 4.61
C GLY A 59 12.22 -4.78 3.54
N LYS A 60 12.98 -5.76 3.97
CA LYS A 60 13.50 -6.76 3.08
C LYS A 60 13.18 -8.14 3.58
N GLY A 61 12.65 -8.95 2.69
CA GLY A 61 12.42 -10.34 3.00
C GLY A 61 13.29 -11.20 2.10
N LYS A 62 13.30 -12.49 2.39
CA LYS A 62 14.03 -13.44 1.59
C LYS A 62 13.15 -14.62 1.27
N GLN A 63 13.23 -15.07 0.02
CA GLN A 63 12.53 -16.27 -0.36
C GLN A 63 13.39 -17.48 -0.07
N GLU A 64 12.79 -18.63 -0.20
CA GLU A 64 13.49 -19.86 0.10
C GLU A 64 14.72 -20.06 -0.77
N ASP A 65 14.65 -19.55 -2.00
CA ASP A 65 15.77 -19.71 -2.92
C ASP A 65 16.85 -18.66 -2.69
N GLY A 66 16.70 -17.83 -1.68
CA GLY A 66 17.71 -16.82 -1.37
C GLY A 66 17.47 -15.49 -2.04
N THR A 67 16.45 -15.38 -2.86
CA THR A 67 16.18 -14.12 -3.55
C THR A 67 15.57 -13.11 -2.60
N ALA A 68 16.14 -11.91 -2.56
CA ALA A 68 15.61 -10.86 -1.70
C ALA A 68 14.46 -10.16 -2.41
N PHE A 69 13.53 -9.65 -1.63
CA PHE A 69 12.43 -8.88 -2.17
C PHE A 69 12.05 -7.79 -1.17
N TRP A 70 11.43 -6.73 -1.69
CA TRP A 70 11.04 -5.63 -0.83
C TRP A 70 9.67 -5.87 -0.25
N THR A 71 9.48 -5.42 0.98
CA THR A 71 8.19 -5.51 1.64
C THR A 71 7.80 -4.13 2.13
N TRP A 72 6.51 -3.97 2.41
CA TRP A 72 5.98 -2.77 3.03
C TRP A 72 5.52 -3.14 4.43
N ILE A 73 5.97 -2.39 5.41
CA ILE A 73 5.66 -2.66 6.81
C ILE A 73 4.80 -1.54 7.34
N MET A 74 3.60 -1.89 7.81
CA MET A 74 2.67 -0.91 8.38
C MET A 74 3.17 -0.53 9.76
N PRO A 75 3.25 0.75 10.00
CA PRO A 75 3.79 1.20 11.28
C PRO A 75 2.82 1.04 12.41
N GLU A 76 1.80 0.67 12.40
CA GLU A 76 0.88 0.61 13.17
C GLU A 76 0.74 0.45 14.30
N LYS A 77 0.28 0.39 14.58
CA LYS A 77 -0.11 0.26 15.49
C LYS A 77 0.49 0.06 16.56
N ARG A 78 1.13 0.39 16.94
CA ARG A 78 1.74 0.24 17.92
C ARG A 78 1.13 0.65 18.89
N VAL A 79 0.68 0.65 19.29
CA VAL A 79 0.11 1.07 20.25
C VAL A 79 0.47 1.24 21.12
#